data_93d734c60ced5e5b98d348257c7d3fc4
#
_entry.id   93d734c60ced5e5b98d348257c7d3fc4
#
_cell.length_a   1.000
_cell.length_b   1.000
_cell.length_c   1.000
_cell.angle_alpha   90.00
_cell.angle_beta   90.00
_cell.angle_gamma   90.00
#
_symmetry.space_group_name_H-M   'P 1'
#
loop_
_entity.id
_entity.type
_entity.pdbx_description
1 polymer ?
#
loop_
_entity_poly.entity_id
_entity_poly.type
_entity_poly.pdbx_seq_one_letter_code
_entity_poly.pdbx_strand_id
1 'polypeptide(L)'
;MNEKELIKYFRLLGLEVHTSTKARGHQGFYMRKRIDISKNISQERVIPTLLHEFAHYVHSEIEPFIEKNGGSLEVIFNDSEVTCYEEELLKVTNIVDAHSKCEKLIYHRNIIKNKISEYEKIIKQRYPKFMRSKKFKEFDKYIKKSEARYLLKYDRVKLISGVIFKKSRLLTIDNIEKDFTDMPCEFAAYIRLKSCQKRQGRVSAKINRLKKYYSKPTELFARFVEGLYLAPEQVKNTAPYTYDRFITLLNEGYYPFLKIVINMFLQT
;
A
#
# COMPACT_ATOMS: atom_id res chain seq x y z
N MET A 1 11.04 -19.76 18.99
CA MET A 1 11.66 -18.42 19.19
C MET A 1 10.74 -17.52 19.99
N ASN A 2 11.27 -16.81 20.99
CA ASN A 2 10.52 -15.90 21.87
C ASN A 2 10.80 -14.43 21.44
N GLU A 3 9.74 -13.58 21.44
CA GLU A 3 9.85 -12.14 21.13
C GLU A 3 10.90 -11.41 21.97
N LYS A 4 10.95 -11.69 23.29
CA LYS A 4 11.90 -11.05 24.20
C LYS A 4 13.35 -11.40 23.88
N GLU A 5 13.64 -12.63 23.50
CA GLU A 5 14.97 -13.09 23.08
C GLU A 5 15.40 -12.41 21.79
N LEU A 6 14.49 -12.31 20.81
CA LEU A 6 14.75 -11.63 19.55
C LEU A 6 15.05 -10.13 19.77
N ILE A 7 14.24 -9.45 20.57
CA ILE A 7 14.45 -8.03 20.91
C ILE A 7 15.78 -7.86 21.68
N LYS A 8 16.13 -8.78 22.60
CA LYS A 8 17.41 -8.75 23.31
C LYS A 8 18.58 -8.86 22.34
N TYR A 9 18.50 -9.77 21.38
CA TYR A 9 19.51 -9.93 20.35
C TYR A 9 19.66 -8.65 19.49
N PHE A 10 18.56 -8.05 19.05
CA PHE A 10 18.60 -6.81 18.29
C PHE A 10 19.28 -5.67 19.07
N ARG A 11 19.00 -5.57 20.36
CA ARG A 11 19.66 -4.57 21.23
C ARG A 11 21.16 -4.81 21.36
N LEU A 12 21.62 -6.06 21.39
CA LEU A 12 23.05 -6.38 21.39
C LEU A 12 23.76 -5.92 20.10
N LEU A 13 23.01 -5.86 18.97
CA LEU A 13 23.52 -5.30 17.72
C LEU A 13 23.41 -3.76 17.64
N GLY A 14 22.99 -3.11 18.73
CA GLY A 14 22.79 -1.65 18.76
C GLY A 14 21.52 -1.15 18.10
N LEU A 15 20.52 -2.04 17.89
CA LEU A 15 19.21 -1.66 17.37
C LEU A 15 18.28 -1.23 18.51
N GLU A 16 17.59 -0.12 18.32
CA GLU A 16 16.49 0.30 19.18
C GLU A 16 15.18 -0.30 18.68
N VAL A 17 14.44 -0.96 19.57
CA VAL A 17 13.10 -1.50 19.24
C VAL A 17 12.04 -0.79 20.06
N HIS A 18 11.09 -0.14 19.38
CA HIS A 18 10.02 0.64 20.00
C HIS A 18 8.64 0.22 19.49
N THR A 19 7.63 0.36 20.36
CA THR A 19 6.24 0.30 19.97
C THR A 19 5.74 1.71 19.71
N SER A 20 5.28 2.00 18.51
CA SER A 20 4.95 3.35 18.07
C SER A 20 3.51 3.47 17.53
N THR A 21 2.84 4.57 17.88
CA THR A 21 1.59 4.99 17.22
C THR A 21 1.85 5.63 15.86
N LYS A 22 3.12 5.95 15.55
CA LYS A 22 3.52 6.70 14.35
C LYS A 22 3.78 5.82 13.13
N ALA A 23 3.55 4.50 13.21
CA ALA A 23 3.73 3.59 12.08
C ALA A 23 2.85 3.90 10.83
N ARG A 24 2.03 4.96 10.89
CA ARG A 24 1.28 5.57 9.76
C ARG A 24 0.58 4.56 8.84
N GLY A 25 0.03 3.49 9.43
CA GLY A 25 -0.65 2.41 8.69
C GLY A 25 0.29 1.32 8.15
N HIS A 26 1.54 1.30 8.55
CA HIS A 26 2.46 0.17 8.43
C HIS A 26 2.42 -0.68 9.68
N GLN A 27 2.78 -1.96 9.58
CA GLN A 27 2.91 -2.85 10.75
C GLN A 27 4.20 -2.55 11.50
N GLY A 28 5.27 -2.24 10.79
CA GLY A 28 6.55 -1.78 11.29
C GLY A 28 7.26 -0.87 10.29
N PHE A 29 8.41 -0.34 10.68
CA PHE A 29 9.38 0.27 9.79
C PHE A 29 10.78 0.30 10.45
N TYR A 30 11.79 0.10 9.63
CA TYR A 30 13.19 0.27 9.98
C TYR A 30 13.72 1.63 9.51
N MET A 31 14.47 2.32 10.34
CA MET A 31 15.17 3.56 9.98
C MET A 31 16.34 3.83 10.95
N ARG A 32 17.55 3.97 10.44
CA ARG A 32 18.73 4.43 11.21
C ARG A 32 18.95 3.66 12.53
N LYS A 33 19.09 2.33 12.45
CA LYS A 33 19.27 1.44 13.62
C LYS A 33 18.09 1.42 14.59
N ARG A 34 16.91 1.82 14.14
CA ARG A 34 15.67 1.79 14.92
C ARG A 34 14.58 1.01 14.18
N ILE A 35 13.96 0.10 14.90
CA ILE A 35 12.76 -0.64 14.47
C ILE A 35 11.58 -0.15 15.28
N ASP A 36 10.56 0.38 14.59
CA ASP A 36 9.29 0.77 15.20
C ASP A 36 8.19 -0.21 14.79
N ILE A 37 7.44 -0.76 15.75
CA ILE A 37 6.29 -1.63 15.52
C ILE A 37 5.02 -0.89 15.87
N SER A 38 3.97 -1.10 15.08
CA SER A 38 2.65 -0.51 15.35
C SER A 38 2.07 -1.02 16.69
N LYS A 39 1.54 -0.13 17.51
CA LYS A 39 0.80 -0.50 18.74
C LYS A 39 -0.43 -1.38 18.47
N ASN A 40 -0.98 -1.31 17.26
CA ASN A 40 -2.20 -2.02 16.87
C ASN A 40 -1.91 -3.33 16.11
N ILE A 41 -0.67 -3.81 16.14
CA ILE A 41 -0.32 -5.09 15.51
C ILE A 41 -0.86 -6.25 16.37
N SER A 42 -1.38 -7.30 15.74
CA SER A 42 -1.75 -8.51 16.45
C SER A 42 -0.50 -9.24 16.95
N GLN A 43 -0.60 -9.95 18.09
CA GLN A 43 0.52 -10.61 18.73
C GLN A 43 1.23 -11.61 17.79
N GLU A 44 0.47 -12.34 16.99
CA GLU A 44 0.97 -13.30 16.00
C GLU A 44 1.82 -12.64 14.87
N ARG A 45 1.63 -11.35 14.63
CA ARG A 45 2.35 -10.58 13.60
C ARG A 45 3.57 -9.84 14.14
N VAL A 46 3.80 -9.83 15.46
CA VAL A 46 4.93 -9.09 16.06
C VAL A 46 6.25 -9.65 15.58
N ILE A 47 6.50 -10.96 15.78
CA ILE A 47 7.76 -11.60 15.39
C ILE A 47 7.98 -11.54 13.86
N PRO A 48 7.01 -11.91 13.01
CA PRO A 48 7.18 -11.75 11.56
C PRO A 48 7.55 -10.33 11.14
N THR A 49 6.92 -9.32 11.75
CA THR A 49 7.22 -7.91 11.44
C THR A 49 8.63 -7.53 11.93
N LEU A 50 9.02 -7.99 13.11
CA LEU A 50 10.40 -7.76 13.62
C LEU A 50 11.45 -8.35 12.68
N LEU A 51 11.22 -9.56 12.16
CA LEU A 51 12.10 -10.22 11.21
C LEU A 51 12.17 -9.49 9.87
N HIS A 52 11.04 -9.01 9.39
CA HIS A 52 10.95 -8.18 8.19
C HIS A 52 11.80 -6.91 8.31
N GLU A 53 11.63 -6.15 9.41
CA GLU A 53 12.38 -4.92 9.64
C GLU A 53 13.87 -5.19 9.93
N PHE A 54 14.17 -6.34 10.55
CA PHE A 54 15.54 -6.77 10.75
C PHE A 54 16.26 -7.12 9.44
N ALA A 55 15.56 -7.69 8.47
CA ALA A 55 16.12 -7.93 7.15
C ALA A 55 16.56 -6.62 6.46
N HIS A 56 15.82 -5.52 6.64
CA HIS A 56 16.24 -4.20 6.14
C HIS A 56 17.51 -3.70 6.85
N TYR A 57 17.64 -3.94 8.16
CA TYR A 57 18.89 -3.64 8.88
C TYR A 57 20.06 -4.44 8.31
N VAL A 58 19.88 -5.75 8.13
CA VAL A 58 20.95 -6.62 7.59
C VAL A 58 21.41 -6.12 6.21
N HIS A 59 20.47 -5.72 5.35
CA HIS A 59 20.83 -5.13 4.06
C HIS A 59 21.65 -3.84 4.21
N SER A 60 21.28 -2.97 5.14
CA SER A 60 21.97 -1.70 5.35
C SER A 60 23.41 -1.88 5.86
N GLU A 61 23.72 -3.02 6.52
CA GLU A 61 25.08 -3.36 6.95
C GLU A 61 25.93 -3.94 5.82
N ILE A 62 25.31 -4.60 4.81
CA ILE A 62 26.02 -5.13 3.64
C ILE A 62 26.28 -4.02 2.63
N GLU A 63 25.29 -3.21 2.36
CA GLU A 63 25.35 -2.11 1.40
C GLU A 63 24.60 -0.87 1.92
N PRO A 64 25.34 0.13 2.47
CA PRO A 64 24.73 1.34 3.03
C PRO A 64 23.84 2.15 2.06
N PHE A 65 23.98 1.94 0.74
CA PHE A 65 23.19 2.61 -0.29
C PHE A 65 21.91 1.87 -0.68
N ILE A 66 21.70 0.65 -0.22
CA ILE A 66 20.51 -0.17 -0.49
C ILE A 66 19.21 0.58 -0.14
N GLU A 67 19.17 1.27 1.00
CA GLU A 67 17.98 2.03 1.42
C GLU A 67 17.51 3.08 0.41
N LYS A 68 18.45 3.75 -0.27
CA LYS A 68 18.10 4.82 -1.23
C LYS A 68 17.50 4.28 -2.52
N ASN A 69 17.97 3.14 -3.02
CA ASN A 69 17.65 2.63 -4.35
C ASN A 69 16.75 1.39 -4.34
N GLY A 70 16.40 0.86 -3.15
CA GLY A 70 15.61 -0.38 -3.01
C GLY A 70 16.43 -1.66 -3.20
N GLY A 71 17.77 -1.55 -3.25
CA GLY A 71 18.71 -2.64 -3.36
C GLY A 71 18.78 -3.32 -4.72
N SER A 72 19.67 -4.31 -4.82
CA SER A 72 19.84 -5.18 -5.99
C SER A 72 19.81 -6.63 -5.53
N LEU A 73 19.13 -7.52 -6.26
CA LEU A 73 19.13 -8.96 -6.00
C LEU A 73 20.53 -9.56 -6.19
N GLU A 74 21.34 -9.00 -7.09
CA GLU A 74 22.72 -9.39 -7.31
C GLU A 74 23.56 -9.28 -6.02
N VAL A 75 23.42 -8.15 -5.33
CA VAL A 75 24.12 -7.93 -4.03
C VAL A 75 23.49 -8.78 -2.93
N ILE A 76 22.15 -8.86 -2.89
CA ILE A 76 21.43 -9.62 -1.85
C ILE A 76 21.77 -11.11 -1.91
N PHE A 77 21.85 -11.70 -3.09
CA PHE A 77 22.16 -13.12 -3.29
C PHE A 77 23.62 -13.38 -3.66
N ASN A 78 24.45 -12.33 -3.74
CA ASN A 78 25.83 -12.42 -4.18
C ASN A 78 25.95 -13.30 -5.46
N ASP A 79 25.11 -12.97 -6.45
CA ASP A 79 24.96 -13.76 -7.67
C ASP A 79 24.50 -12.85 -8.83
N SER A 80 25.04 -13.04 -10.01
CA SER A 80 24.68 -12.28 -11.22
C SER A 80 23.41 -12.80 -11.91
N GLU A 81 23.02 -14.06 -11.67
CA GLU A 81 21.84 -14.68 -12.27
C GLU A 81 20.58 -14.47 -11.40
N VAL A 82 19.99 -13.28 -11.48
CA VAL A 82 18.91 -12.86 -10.57
C VAL A 82 17.48 -13.19 -11.02
N THR A 83 17.27 -13.64 -12.25
CA THR A 83 15.92 -13.81 -12.83
C THR A 83 15.06 -14.82 -12.05
N CYS A 84 15.65 -15.96 -11.68
CA CYS A 84 14.96 -16.99 -10.90
C CYS A 84 14.58 -16.48 -9.50
N TYR A 85 15.46 -15.73 -8.86
CA TYR A 85 15.20 -15.17 -7.52
C TYR A 85 14.01 -14.22 -7.54
N GLU A 86 13.91 -13.31 -8.51
CA GLU A 86 12.80 -12.35 -8.59
C GLU A 86 11.46 -13.07 -8.74
N GLU A 87 11.36 -14.05 -9.65
CA GLU A 87 10.13 -14.82 -9.87
C GLU A 87 9.69 -15.60 -8.61
N GLU A 88 10.63 -16.27 -7.95
CA GLU A 88 10.35 -17.05 -6.75
C GLU A 88 9.98 -16.16 -5.58
N LEU A 89 10.71 -15.07 -5.34
CA LEU A 89 10.43 -14.11 -4.27
C LEU A 89 9.07 -13.43 -4.45
N LEU A 90 8.67 -13.13 -5.69
CA LEU A 90 7.33 -12.62 -5.96
C LEU A 90 6.23 -13.61 -5.55
N LYS A 91 6.44 -14.94 -5.77
CA LYS A 91 5.50 -15.97 -5.32
C LYS A 91 5.42 -16.07 -3.79
N VAL A 92 6.57 -15.94 -3.10
CA VAL A 92 6.63 -15.94 -1.62
C VAL A 92 5.81 -14.80 -1.00
N THR A 93 5.66 -13.66 -1.69
CA THR A 93 4.84 -12.56 -1.19
C THR A 93 3.38 -12.94 -0.94
N ASN A 94 2.87 -14.00 -1.57
CA ASN A 94 1.51 -14.52 -1.33
C ASN A 94 1.42 -15.24 0.03
N ILE A 95 2.48 -15.92 0.46
CA ILE A 95 2.53 -16.66 1.73
C ILE A 95 2.39 -15.71 2.93
N VAL A 96 3.00 -14.54 2.84
CA VAL A 96 3.00 -13.54 3.92
C VAL A 96 1.82 -12.56 3.87
N ASP A 97 0.81 -12.82 3.02
CA ASP A 97 -0.38 -11.97 2.81
C ASP A 97 -0.03 -10.48 2.47
N ALA A 98 1.06 -10.30 1.74
CA ALA A 98 1.51 -8.97 1.34
C ALA A 98 0.51 -8.26 0.41
N HIS A 99 -0.34 -9.04 -0.28
CA HIS A 99 -1.24 -8.54 -1.30
C HIS A 99 -2.61 -8.10 -0.80
N SER A 100 -3.03 -8.46 0.43
CA SER A 100 -4.38 -8.18 0.93
C SER A 100 -4.74 -6.69 0.86
N LYS A 101 -3.80 -5.81 1.15
CA LYS A 101 -4.00 -4.35 1.03
C LYS A 101 -4.17 -3.91 -0.42
N CYS A 102 -3.44 -4.51 -1.35
CA CYS A 102 -3.54 -4.23 -2.77
C CYS A 102 -4.87 -4.76 -3.33
N GLU A 103 -5.29 -5.96 -2.95
CA GLU A 103 -6.55 -6.58 -3.35
C GLU A 103 -7.77 -5.78 -2.88
N LYS A 104 -7.77 -5.32 -1.62
CA LYS A 104 -8.82 -4.42 -1.09
C LYS A 104 -8.92 -3.13 -1.92
N LEU A 105 -7.79 -2.57 -2.36
CA LEU A 105 -7.78 -1.38 -3.23
C LEU A 105 -8.26 -1.70 -4.65
N ILE A 106 -7.90 -2.86 -5.20
CA ILE A 106 -8.38 -3.33 -6.51
C ILE A 106 -9.88 -3.54 -6.47
N TYR A 107 -10.39 -4.22 -5.45
CA TYR A 107 -11.82 -4.39 -5.22
C TYR A 107 -12.56 -3.04 -5.14
N HIS A 108 -12.04 -2.11 -4.33
CA HIS A 108 -12.60 -0.76 -4.23
C HIS A 108 -12.57 0.00 -5.57
N ARG A 109 -11.48 -0.13 -6.34
CA ARG A 109 -11.39 0.45 -7.69
C ARG A 109 -12.43 -0.12 -8.63
N ASN A 110 -12.71 -1.42 -8.56
CA ASN A 110 -13.73 -2.07 -9.40
C ASN A 110 -15.14 -1.58 -9.05
N ILE A 111 -15.47 -1.38 -7.77
CA ILE A 111 -16.73 -0.75 -7.36
C ILE A 111 -16.87 0.65 -7.96
N ILE A 112 -15.79 1.45 -7.90
CA ILE A 112 -15.81 2.80 -8.50
C ILE A 112 -15.99 2.72 -10.02
N LYS A 113 -15.34 1.76 -10.70
CA LYS A 113 -15.48 1.54 -12.16
C LYS A 113 -16.93 1.22 -12.54
N ASN A 114 -17.62 0.37 -11.77
CA ASN A 114 -19.03 0.06 -12.00
C ASN A 114 -19.90 1.31 -11.86
N LYS A 115 -19.68 2.13 -10.81
CA LYS A 115 -20.41 3.41 -10.66
C LYS A 115 -20.14 4.38 -11.81
N ILE A 116 -18.93 4.44 -12.34
CA ILE A 116 -18.60 5.23 -13.53
C ILE A 116 -19.46 4.77 -14.70
N SER A 117 -19.50 3.47 -14.97
CA SER A 117 -20.32 2.88 -16.05
C SER A 117 -21.81 3.20 -15.90
N GLU A 118 -22.34 3.13 -14.68
CA GLU A 118 -23.75 3.48 -14.39
C GLU A 118 -24.03 4.96 -14.69
N TYR A 119 -23.19 5.89 -14.24
CA TYR A 119 -23.38 7.31 -14.51
C TYR A 119 -23.21 7.65 -15.99
N GLU A 120 -22.27 7.01 -16.69
CA GLU A 120 -22.13 7.16 -18.14
C GLU A 120 -23.37 6.67 -18.87
N LYS A 121 -23.98 5.56 -18.43
CA LYS A 121 -25.22 5.03 -19.00
C LYS A 121 -26.38 5.99 -18.80
N ILE A 122 -26.57 6.53 -17.58
CA ILE A 122 -27.62 7.53 -17.29
C ILE A 122 -27.47 8.76 -18.18
N ILE A 123 -26.24 9.27 -18.33
CA ILE A 123 -25.97 10.43 -19.18
C ILE A 123 -26.24 10.11 -20.65
N LYS A 124 -25.78 8.97 -21.16
CA LYS A 124 -25.95 8.55 -22.56
C LYS A 124 -27.39 8.30 -22.92
N GLN A 125 -28.19 7.74 -22.03
CA GLN A 125 -29.62 7.51 -22.26
C GLN A 125 -30.41 8.81 -22.52
N ARG A 126 -30.04 9.86 -21.76
CA ARG A 126 -30.71 11.16 -21.92
C ARG A 126 -30.08 12.03 -23.01
N TYR A 127 -28.73 12.00 -23.11
CA TYR A 127 -27.96 12.84 -24.03
C TYR A 127 -26.77 12.06 -24.61
N PRO A 128 -26.92 11.30 -25.70
CA PRO A 128 -25.88 10.43 -26.26
C PRO A 128 -24.53 11.14 -26.53
N LYS A 129 -24.56 12.43 -26.84
CA LYS A 129 -23.40 13.28 -27.10
C LYS A 129 -23.27 14.42 -26.08
N PHE A 130 -23.56 14.15 -24.79
CA PHE A 130 -23.66 15.19 -23.75
C PHE A 130 -22.53 16.22 -23.80
N MET A 131 -21.27 15.79 -23.80
CA MET A 131 -20.10 16.67 -23.83
C MET A 131 -19.99 17.57 -25.07
N ARG A 132 -20.68 17.22 -26.17
CA ARG A 132 -20.70 17.97 -27.43
C ARG A 132 -22.05 18.61 -27.71
N SER A 133 -22.96 18.61 -26.75
CA SER A 133 -24.35 19.08 -26.90
C SER A 133 -24.53 20.49 -26.34
N LYS A 134 -25.64 21.14 -26.76
CA LYS A 134 -26.12 22.39 -26.14
C LYS A 134 -26.32 22.22 -24.62
N LYS A 135 -26.74 21.02 -24.19
CA LYS A 135 -26.98 20.70 -22.78
C LYS A 135 -25.73 20.79 -21.91
N PHE A 136 -24.57 20.47 -22.47
CA PHE A 136 -23.29 20.68 -21.75
C PHE A 136 -22.99 22.17 -21.56
N LYS A 137 -23.35 23.03 -22.52
CA LYS A 137 -23.22 24.48 -22.35
C LYS A 137 -24.16 25.00 -21.25
N GLU A 138 -25.35 24.45 -21.15
CA GLU A 138 -26.29 24.76 -20.04
C GLU A 138 -25.71 24.31 -18.71
N PHE A 139 -25.18 23.09 -18.63
CA PHE A 139 -24.46 22.60 -17.45
C PHE A 139 -23.31 23.55 -17.05
N ASP A 140 -22.47 23.95 -17.98
CA ASP A 140 -21.34 24.84 -17.71
C ASP A 140 -21.80 26.21 -17.16
N LYS A 141 -22.90 26.75 -17.71
CA LYS A 141 -23.51 27.98 -17.19
C LYS A 141 -24.09 27.79 -15.77
N TYR A 142 -24.80 26.69 -15.55
CA TYR A 142 -25.38 26.35 -14.25
C TYR A 142 -24.30 26.21 -13.19
N ILE A 143 -23.26 25.38 -13.48
CA ILE A 143 -22.22 25.05 -12.51
C ILE A 143 -21.38 26.27 -12.10
N LYS A 144 -21.13 27.21 -13.03
CA LYS A 144 -20.39 28.45 -12.74
C LYS A 144 -21.09 29.33 -11.72
N LYS A 145 -22.43 29.33 -11.71
CA LYS A 145 -23.27 30.12 -10.81
C LYS A 145 -23.67 29.40 -9.53
N SER A 146 -23.53 28.07 -9.50
CA SER A 146 -23.94 27.22 -8.38
C SER A 146 -22.79 26.88 -7.45
N GLU A 147 -23.10 26.71 -6.15
CA GLU A 147 -22.17 26.12 -5.17
C GLU A 147 -21.81 24.68 -5.51
N ALA A 148 -22.58 23.98 -6.33
CA ALA A 148 -22.28 22.64 -6.83
C ALA A 148 -20.94 22.55 -7.58
N ARG A 149 -20.38 23.70 -8.05
CA ARG A 149 -19.02 23.77 -8.63
C ARG A 149 -17.94 23.17 -7.74
N TYR A 150 -18.11 23.27 -6.42
CA TYR A 150 -17.15 22.70 -5.48
C TYR A 150 -17.16 21.18 -5.47
N LEU A 151 -18.32 20.54 -5.77
CA LEU A 151 -18.46 19.10 -5.86
C LEU A 151 -17.78 18.49 -7.11
N LEU A 152 -17.52 19.30 -8.14
CA LEU A 152 -16.63 18.87 -9.24
C LEU A 152 -15.17 18.65 -8.78
N LYS A 153 -14.77 19.29 -7.71
CA LYS A 153 -13.40 19.24 -7.18
C LYS A 153 -13.27 18.34 -5.96
N TYR A 154 -14.29 18.35 -5.08
CA TYR A 154 -14.28 17.65 -3.80
C TYR A 154 -15.56 16.86 -3.62
N ASP A 155 -15.49 15.65 -3.08
CA ASP A 155 -16.67 14.80 -2.80
C ASP A 155 -17.50 15.33 -1.62
N ARG A 156 -16.89 16.16 -0.77
CA ARG A 156 -17.47 16.75 0.42
C ARG A 156 -16.87 18.14 0.64
N VAL A 157 -17.71 19.14 0.85
CA VAL A 157 -17.31 20.53 1.04
C VAL A 157 -18.11 21.12 2.19
N LYS A 158 -17.43 21.73 3.16
CA LYS A 158 -18.04 22.54 4.19
C LYS A 158 -17.97 24.00 3.79
N LEU A 159 -19.10 24.59 3.47
CA LEU A 159 -19.23 26.03 3.22
C LEU A 159 -19.48 26.74 4.54
N ILE A 160 -18.78 27.83 4.75
CA ILE A 160 -18.93 28.68 5.95
C ILE A 160 -19.32 30.06 5.43
N SER A 161 -20.47 30.55 5.88
CA SER A 161 -20.99 31.90 5.57
C SER A 161 -21.20 32.72 6.85
N GLY A 162 -21.01 34.02 6.73
CA GLY A 162 -21.16 34.98 7.83
C GLY A 162 -19.87 35.30 8.58
N VAL A 163 -19.68 36.57 8.93
CA VAL A 163 -18.48 37.07 9.62
C VAL A 163 -18.66 36.93 11.16
N ILE A 164 -19.82 37.25 11.67
CA ILE A 164 -20.11 37.28 13.13
C ILE A 164 -20.77 35.94 13.52
N PHE A 165 -21.85 35.55 12.82
CA PHE A 165 -22.54 34.26 13.02
C PHE A 165 -22.18 33.29 11.91
N LYS A 166 -21.22 32.41 12.16
CA LYS A 166 -20.75 31.43 11.21
C LYS A 166 -21.79 30.31 11.01
N LYS A 167 -22.59 30.40 9.96
CA LYS A 167 -23.43 29.28 9.51
C LYS A 167 -22.57 28.34 8.65
N SER A 168 -22.60 27.04 8.93
CA SER A 168 -21.91 26.04 8.13
C SER A 168 -22.89 25.11 7.44
N ARG A 169 -22.74 24.93 6.13
CA ARG A 169 -23.49 23.97 5.31
C ARG A 169 -22.53 22.93 4.75
N LEU A 170 -22.90 21.67 4.86
CA LEU A 170 -22.11 20.57 4.34
C LEU A 170 -22.73 20.09 3.02
N LEU A 171 -22.03 20.27 1.91
CA LEU A 171 -22.40 19.73 0.62
C LEU A 171 -21.69 18.40 0.38
N THR A 172 -22.40 17.39 -0.11
CA THR A 172 -21.84 16.08 -0.46
C THR A 172 -22.39 15.61 -1.80
N ILE A 173 -21.59 14.83 -2.55
CA ILE A 173 -22.04 14.25 -3.81
C ILE A 173 -23.18 13.23 -3.62
N ASP A 174 -23.30 12.65 -2.42
CA ASP A 174 -24.37 11.69 -2.12
C ASP A 174 -25.73 12.36 -1.95
N ASN A 175 -25.75 13.63 -1.49
CA ASN A 175 -26.95 14.41 -1.24
C ASN A 175 -27.21 15.49 -2.28
N ILE A 176 -26.60 15.40 -3.46
CA ILE A 176 -26.61 16.47 -4.47
C ILE A 176 -28.03 16.89 -4.89
N GLU A 177 -28.96 15.93 -5.00
CA GLU A 177 -30.35 16.20 -5.36
C GLU A 177 -31.13 16.89 -4.23
N LYS A 178 -30.74 16.65 -2.97
CA LYS A 178 -31.34 17.33 -1.80
C LYS A 178 -30.83 18.74 -1.65
N ASP A 179 -29.55 18.95 -1.96
CA ASP A 179 -28.88 20.24 -1.82
C ASP A 179 -29.19 21.18 -2.99
N PHE A 180 -29.51 20.62 -4.17
CA PHE A 180 -29.77 21.35 -5.43
C PHE A 180 -31.00 20.77 -6.12
N THR A 181 -32.19 21.11 -5.63
CA THR A 181 -33.48 20.57 -6.09
C THR A 181 -33.84 20.97 -7.51
N ASP A 182 -33.27 22.05 -8.01
CA ASP A 182 -33.43 22.55 -9.39
C ASP A 182 -32.45 21.93 -10.39
N MET A 183 -31.51 21.09 -9.90
CA MET A 183 -30.48 20.49 -10.76
C MET A 183 -31.05 19.33 -11.60
N PRO A 184 -30.89 19.37 -12.93
CA PRO A 184 -31.22 18.23 -13.78
C PRO A 184 -30.46 16.96 -13.38
N CYS A 185 -31.12 15.80 -13.45
CA CYS A 185 -30.52 14.54 -13.00
C CYS A 185 -29.25 14.16 -13.79
N GLU A 186 -29.15 14.53 -15.06
CA GLU A 186 -27.95 14.33 -15.88
C GLU A 186 -26.78 15.20 -15.43
N PHE A 187 -27.03 16.38 -14.83
CA PHE A 187 -26.00 17.23 -14.25
C PHE A 187 -25.46 16.62 -12.96
N ALA A 188 -26.34 16.14 -12.09
CA ALA A 188 -25.97 15.40 -10.89
C ALA A 188 -25.16 14.14 -11.25
N ALA A 189 -25.62 13.36 -12.23
CA ALA A 189 -24.91 12.18 -12.73
C ALA A 189 -23.51 12.54 -13.28
N TYR A 190 -23.38 13.66 -14.01
CA TYR A 190 -22.09 14.10 -14.53
C TYR A 190 -21.12 14.54 -13.43
N ILE A 191 -21.59 15.23 -12.39
CA ILE A 191 -20.79 15.61 -11.24
C ILE A 191 -20.28 14.35 -10.50
N ARG A 192 -21.16 13.37 -10.27
CA ARG A 192 -20.79 12.07 -9.68
C ARG A 192 -19.80 11.30 -10.54
N LEU A 193 -20.00 11.28 -11.86
CA LEU A 193 -19.06 10.69 -12.81
C LEU A 193 -17.67 11.29 -12.65
N LYS A 194 -17.56 12.62 -12.64
CA LYS A 194 -16.26 13.31 -12.48
C LYS A 194 -15.62 13.00 -11.14
N SER A 195 -16.38 12.96 -10.05
CA SER A 195 -15.88 12.55 -8.74
C SER A 195 -15.35 11.11 -8.76
N CYS A 196 -16.13 10.16 -9.31
CA CYS A 196 -15.72 8.76 -9.42
C CYS A 196 -14.45 8.59 -10.27
N GLN A 197 -14.33 9.29 -11.40
CA GLN A 197 -13.12 9.27 -12.23
C GLN A 197 -11.86 9.74 -11.44
N LYS A 198 -11.97 10.83 -10.66
CA LYS A 198 -10.88 11.30 -9.81
C LYS A 198 -10.52 10.30 -8.71
N ARG A 199 -11.54 9.70 -8.08
CA ARG A 199 -11.32 8.65 -7.05
C ARG A 199 -10.63 7.44 -7.65
N GLN A 200 -11.07 6.98 -8.82
CA GLN A 200 -10.44 5.87 -9.56
C GLN A 200 -8.96 6.17 -9.84
N GLY A 201 -8.64 7.38 -10.33
CA GLY A 201 -7.25 7.81 -10.57
C GLY A 201 -6.40 7.76 -9.29
N ARG A 202 -6.93 8.29 -8.17
CA ARG A 202 -6.23 8.26 -6.86
C ARG A 202 -5.99 6.84 -6.36
N VAL A 203 -7.00 5.96 -6.47
CA VAL A 203 -6.86 4.55 -6.06
C VAL A 203 -5.89 3.82 -6.96
N SER A 204 -5.95 4.01 -8.29
CA SER A 204 -5.00 3.43 -9.24
C SER A 204 -3.56 3.86 -8.98
N ALA A 205 -3.34 5.15 -8.71
CA ALA A 205 -2.01 5.64 -8.34
C ALA A 205 -1.49 5.02 -7.02
N LYS A 206 -2.40 4.77 -6.05
CA LYS A 206 -2.03 4.09 -4.81
C LYS A 206 -1.68 2.62 -5.04
N ILE A 207 -2.45 1.92 -5.88
CA ILE A 207 -2.16 0.52 -6.28
C ILE A 207 -0.78 0.44 -6.95
N ASN A 208 -0.50 1.32 -7.93
CA ASN A 208 0.78 1.32 -8.64
C ASN A 208 1.96 1.59 -7.70
N ARG A 209 1.81 2.52 -6.74
CA ARG A 209 2.85 2.78 -5.73
C ARG A 209 3.09 1.56 -4.83
N LEU A 210 2.03 0.87 -4.40
CA LEU A 210 2.16 -0.35 -3.61
C LEU A 210 2.84 -1.47 -4.40
N LYS A 211 2.44 -1.70 -5.66
CA LYS A 211 3.09 -2.68 -6.53
C LYS A 211 4.58 -2.39 -6.68
N LYS A 212 4.93 -1.13 -7.01
CA LYS A 212 6.34 -0.72 -7.12
C LYS A 212 7.10 -0.89 -5.81
N TYR A 213 6.45 -0.65 -4.67
CA TYR A 213 7.07 -0.86 -3.36
C TYR A 213 7.33 -2.35 -3.11
N TYR A 214 6.32 -3.20 -3.35
CA TYR A 214 6.43 -4.64 -3.10
C TYR A 214 7.37 -5.39 -4.07
N SER A 215 7.70 -4.81 -5.22
CA SER A 215 8.67 -5.38 -6.16
C SER A 215 10.12 -4.93 -5.92
N LYS A 216 10.38 -4.13 -4.88
CA LYS A 216 11.76 -3.77 -4.54
C LYS A 216 12.52 -4.99 -4.02
N PRO A 217 13.77 -5.22 -4.46
CA PRO A 217 14.58 -6.34 -4.01
C PRO A 217 14.67 -6.47 -2.48
N THR A 218 14.89 -5.38 -1.77
CA THR A 218 14.94 -5.37 -0.30
C THR A 218 13.62 -5.78 0.36
N GLU A 219 12.49 -5.37 -0.22
CA GLU A 219 11.16 -5.76 0.26
C GLU A 219 10.86 -7.24 -0.02
N LEU A 220 11.26 -7.72 -1.19
CA LEU A 220 11.12 -9.14 -1.57
C LEU A 220 11.91 -10.03 -0.61
N PHE A 221 13.15 -9.67 -0.32
CA PHE A 221 13.97 -10.42 0.62
C PHE A 221 13.43 -10.34 2.06
N ALA A 222 13.02 -9.17 2.52
CA ALA A 222 12.42 -9.04 3.85
C ALA A 222 11.19 -9.93 4.02
N ARG A 223 10.35 -10.06 2.98
CA ARG A 223 9.20 -10.97 2.95
C ARG A 223 9.59 -12.43 2.86
N PHE A 224 10.67 -12.74 2.18
CA PHE A 224 11.23 -14.08 2.18
C PHE A 224 11.66 -14.50 3.59
N VAL A 225 12.36 -13.64 4.32
CA VAL A 225 12.75 -13.89 5.72
C VAL A 225 11.53 -14.01 6.63
N GLU A 226 10.52 -13.15 6.45
CA GLU A 226 9.23 -13.23 7.14
C GLU A 226 8.52 -14.57 6.85
N GLY A 227 8.51 -14.99 5.59
CA GLY A 227 7.91 -16.24 5.15
C GLY A 227 8.61 -17.48 5.70
N LEU A 228 9.93 -17.48 5.78
CA LEU A 228 10.71 -18.55 6.40
C LEU A 228 10.32 -18.80 7.86
N TYR A 229 9.94 -17.76 8.57
CA TYR A 229 9.43 -17.90 9.94
C TYR A 229 7.98 -18.43 9.97
N LEU A 230 7.11 -17.91 9.09
CA LEU A 230 5.68 -18.23 9.11
C LEU A 230 5.36 -19.62 8.56
N ALA A 231 6.03 -20.02 7.47
CA ALA A 231 5.74 -21.25 6.74
C ALA A 231 6.99 -21.76 6.00
N PRO A 232 8.05 -22.23 6.70
CA PRO A 232 9.34 -22.58 6.11
C PRO A 232 9.24 -23.59 4.98
N GLU A 233 8.49 -24.68 5.17
CA GLU A 233 8.30 -25.70 4.14
C GLU A 233 7.60 -25.16 2.89
N GLN A 234 6.62 -24.28 3.08
CA GLN A 234 5.91 -23.68 1.97
C GLN A 234 6.82 -22.71 1.18
N VAL A 235 7.67 -21.96 1.87
CA VAL A 235 8.68 -21.10 1.23
C VAL A 235 9.68 -21.94 0.46
N LYS A 236 10.23 -23.00 1.05
CA LYS A 236 11.15 -23.92 0.39
C LYS A 236 10.56 -24.53 -0.90
N ASN A 237 9.29 -24.95 -0.85
CA ASN A 237 8.62 -25.51 -2.01
C ASN A 237 8.28 -24.46 -3.09
N THR A 238 8.00 -23.21 -2.68
CA THR A 238 7.62 -22.12 -3.59
C THR A 238 8.85 -21.45 -4.23
N ALA A 239 9.96 -21.38 -3.49
CA ALA A 239 11.18 -20.69 -3.88
C ALA A 239 12.41 -21.57 -3.60
N PRO A 240 12.50 -22.78 -4.21
CA PRO A 240 13.55 -23.73 -3.91
C PRO A 240 14.94 -23.20 -4.24
N TYR A 241 15.10 -22.56 -5.39
CA TYR A 241 16.38 -22.02 -5.85
C TYR A 241 16.86 -20.88 -4.94
N THR A 242 15.97 -19.96 -4.59
CA THR A 242 16.23 -18.88 -3.65
C THR A 242 16.57 -19.39 -2.26
N TYR A 243 15.85 -20.40 -1.78
CA TYR A 243 16.07 -21.04 -0.50
C TYR A 243 17.45 -21.68 -0.43
N ASP A 244 17.84 -22.50 -1.38
CA ASP A 244 19.13 -23.20 -1.43
C ASP A 244 20.30 -22.21 -1.50
N ARG A 245 20.18 -21.17 -2.31
CA ARG A 245 21.19 -20.10 -2.38
C ARG A 245 21.29 -19.36 -1.06
N PHE A 246 20.17 -19.02 -0.42
CA PHE A 246 20.17 -18.35 0.86
C PHE A 246 20.84 -19.18 1.97
N ILE A 247 20.56 -20.49 2.06
CA ILE A 247 21.21 -21.40 3.01
C ILE A 247 22.72 -21.47 2.74
N THR A 248 23.13 -21.52 1.48
CA THR A 248 24.54 -21.48 1.09
C THR A 248 25.21 -20.20 1.61
N LEU A 249 24.61 -19.04 1.38
CA LEU A 249 25.13 -17.74 1.86
C LEU A 249 25.22 -17.66 3.38
N LEU A 250 24.24 -18.23 4.10
CA LEU A 250 24.30 -18.33 5.56
C LEU A 250 25.50 -19.19 6.02
N ASN A 251 25.78 -20.28 5.33
CA ASN A 251 26.89 -21.18 5.67
C ASN A 251 28.25 -20.57 5.32
N GLU A 252 28.34 -19.83 4.25
CA GLU A 252 29.51 -19.06 3.83
C GLU A 252 29.79 -17.83 4.75
N GLY A 253 28.86 -17.50 5.63
CA GLY A 253 29.00 -16.36 6.55
C GLY A 253 28.69 -15.00 5.93
N TYR A 254 28.03 -14.96 4.78
CA TYR A 254 27.63 -13.71 4.12
C TYR A 254 26.62 -12.91 4.95
N TYR A 255 25.75 -13.61 5.70
CA TYR A 255 24.74 -13.03 6.59
C TYR A 255 24.97 -13.41 8.06
N PRO A 256 26.04 -12.94 8.73
CA PRO A 256 26.40 -13.42 10.07
C PRO A 256 25.30 -13.11 11.12
N PHE A 257 24.71 -11.91 11.07
CA PHE A 257 23.66 -11.52 12.02
C PHE A 257 22.34 -12.26 11.77
N LEU A 258 22.01 -12.49 10.51
CA LEU A 258 20.78 -13.18 10.14
C LEU A 258 20.87 -14.68 10.42
N LYS A 259 22.06 -15.30 10.25
CA LYS A 259 22.30 -16.70 10.58
C LYS A 259 21.91 -17.04 12.03
N ILE A 260 22.25 -16.18 12.96
CA ILE A 260 21.91 -16.37 14.37
C ILE A 260 20.39 -16.38 14.56
N VAL A 261 19.69 -15.43 13.94
CA VAL A 261 18.22 -15.32 14.01
C VAL A 261 17.53 -16.51 13.33
N ILE A 262 17.99 -16.90 12.15
CA ILE A 262 17.44 -18.05 11.40
C ILE A 262 17.60 -19.34 12.23
N ASN A 263 18.74 -19.56 12.85
CA ASN A 263 18.99 -20.72 13.70
C ASN A 263 18.09 -20.77 14.95
N MET A 264 17.52 -19.63 15.39
CA MET A 264 16.59 -19.62 16.52
C MET A 264 15.22 -20.28 16.18
N PHE A 265 14.86 -20.38 14.89
CA PHE A 265 13.56 -20.92 14.49
C PHE A 265 13.59 -22.01 13.39
N LEU A 266 14.68 -22.13 12.65
CA LEU A 266 14.92 -23.23 11.71
C LEU A 266 15.77 -24.36 12.31
N GLN A 267 15.95 -24.42 13.63
CA GLN A 267 16.58 -25.59 14.25
C GLN A 267 15.68 -26.81 14.00
N THR A 268 16.05 -27.55 13.04
CA THR A 268 15.67 -28.95 12.82
C THR A 268 16.71 -29.87 13.40
#